data_5be902ea63d73f52a72f5fe8a17424c5
#
_entry.id   5be902ea63d73f52a72f5fe8a17424c5
#
_cell.length_a   1.000
_cell.length_b   1.000
_cell.length_c   1.000
_cell.angle_alpha   90.00
_cell.angle_beta   90.00
_cell.angle_gamma   90.00
#
_symmetry.space_group_name_H-M   'P 1'
#
loop_
_entity.id
_entity.type
_entity.pdbx_description
1 polymer ?
#
loop_
_entity_poly.entity_id
_entity_poly.type
_entity_poly.pdbx_seq_one_letter_code
_entity_poly.pdbx_strand_id
1 'polypeptide(L)'
;LIHFDANELTVYAKIHRTEGSYQLGCQVRLDGDRRLKFNGVAAKGQAELSRVLPVITIAPHCADLVIGSPGDRRRFLDWGAFYCANGEMAVYAGLRKVLLQRNAVLRSGKADKSHLDSWDQQIVAFGVVVDRWRAQFLEELEPVFSLVIQELGVGLEFELRYQPGWLGGSLSEALAESRARDIRTGVTQVGPHRADFFLLRGE
;
A
#
# COMPACT_ATOMS: atom_id res chain seq x y z
N LEU A 1 -24.38 -8.15 -4.90
CA LEU A 1 -24.10 -8.96 -6.10
C LEU A 1 -24.66 -10.38 -6.03
N ILE A 2 -24.90 -10.94 -4.82
CA ILE A 2 -25.56 -12.25 -4.66
C ILE A 2 -27.04 -12.06 -4.99
N HIS A 3 -27.58 -12.91 -5.86
CA HIS A 3 -29.01 -12.88 -6.21
C HIS A 3 -29.85 -13.10 -4.95
N PHE A 4 -31.04 -12.46 -4.86
CA PHE A 4 -31.85 -12.48 -3.63
C PHE A 4 -32.34 -13.90 -3.24
N ASP A 5 -32.46 -14.83 -4.20
CA ASP A 5 -32.78 -16.24 -3.97
C ASP A 5 -31.56 -17.16 -3.81
N ALA A 6 -30.33 -16.62 -3.78
CA ALA A 6 -29.12 -17.40 -3.67
C ALA A 6 -28.36 -17.10 -2.37
N ASN A 7 -27.64 -18.10 -1.85
CA ASN A 7 -26.83 -17.95 -0.65
C ASN A 7 -25.38 -17.65 -0.96
N GLU A 8 -24.97 -17.71 -2.21
CA GLU A 8 -23.58 -17.52 -2.63
C GLU A 8 -23.49 -17.00 -4.07
N LEU A 9 -22.35 -16.38 -4.37
CA LEU A 9 -21.92 -15.98 -5.70
C LEU A 9 -20.60 -16.69 -6.01
N THR A 10 -20.51 -17.29 -7.19
CA THR A 10 -19.25 -17.83 -7.70
C THR A 10 -18.87 -17.12 -8.99
N VAL A 11 -17.61 -16.65 -9.03
CA VAL A 11 -17.00 -16.07 -10.21
C VAL A 11 -15.84 -16.94 -10.63
N TYR A 12 -15.78 -17.27 -11.91
CA TYR A 12 -14.68 -18.00 -12.51
C TYR A 12 -14.12 -17.21 -13.68
N ALA A 13 -12.80 -17.17 -13.81
CA ALA A 13 -12.11 -16.55 -14.92
C ALA A 13 -10.97 -17.44 -15.42
N LYS A 14 -10.80 -17.50 -16.73
CA LYS A 14 -9.62 -18.09 -17.38
C LYS A 14 -8.82 -16.97 -18.03
N ILE A 15 -7.60 -16.77 -17.59
CA ILE A 15 -6.72 -15.70 -18.02
C ILE A 15 -5.63 -16.30 -18.90
N HIS A 16 -5.44 -15.72 -20.07
CA HIS A 16 -4.35 -16.08 -21.00
C HIS A 16 -3.32 -14.95 -20.97
N ARG A 17 -2.08 -15.29 -20.69
CA ARG A 17 -0.91 -14.43 -20.77
C ARG A 17 0.15 -15.05 -21.66
N THR A 18 1.17 -14.28 -22.00
CA THR A 18 2.34 -14.78 -22.76
C THR A 18 3.04 -15.95 -22.06
N GLU A 19 3.07 -15.93 -20.73
CA GLU A 19 3.71 -16.95 -19.90
C GLU A 19 2.85 -18.20 -19.67
N GLY A 20 1.55 -18.17 -19.99
CA GLY A 20 0.66 -19.31 -19.79
C GLY A 20 -0.81 -18.97 -19.52
N SER A 21 -1.57 -19.99 -19.17
CA SER A 21 -2.99 -19.87 -18.84
C SER A 21 -3.22 -20.12 -17.36
N TYR A 22 -4.05 -19.27 -16.74
CA TYR A 22 -4.37 -19.32 -15.32
C TYR A 22 -5.87 -19.43 -15.13
N GLN A 23 -6.29 -20.16 -14.10
CA GLN A 23 -7.69 -20.32 -13.73
C GLN A 23 -7.90 -19.69 -12.35
N LEU A 24 -8.79 -18.72 -12.28
CA LEU A 24 -9.13 -18.01 -11.04
C LEU A 24 -10.58 -18.33 -10.64
N GLY A 25 -10.79 -18.66 -9.38
CA GLY A 25 -12.13 -18.86 -8.82
C GLY A 25 -12.32 -18.04 -7.56
N CYS A 26 -13.47 -17.40 -7.41
CA CYS A 26 -13.86 -16.69 -6.21
C CYS A 26 -15.31 -17.06 -5.87
N GLN A 27 -15.52 -17.61 -4.69
CA GLN A 27 -16.83 -17.86 -4.11
C GLN A 27 -17.02 -16.94 -2.92
N VAL A 28 -18.15 -16.26 -2.85
CA VAL A 28 -18.53 -15.37 -1.74
C VAL A 28 -19.91 -15.80 -1.25
N ARG A 29 -20.07 -16.03 0.04
CA ARG A 29 -21.31 -16.40 0.69
C ARG A 29 -21.96 -15.19 1.38
N LEU A 30 -23.24 -15.29 1.69
CA LEU A 30 -23.98 -14.23 2.40
C LEU A 30 -23.42 -13.96 3.81
N ASP A 31 -22.87 -14.99 4.49
CA ASP A 31 -22.21 -14.85 5.79
C ASP A 31 -20.86 -14.16 5.74
N GLY A 32 -20.39 -13.80 4.54
CA GLY A 32 -19.10 -13.15 4.31
C GLY A 32 -17.94 -14.14 4.10
N ASP A 33 -18.17 -15.46 4.21
CA ASP A 33 -17.13 -16.45 3.89
C ASP A 33 -16.70 -16.29 2.42
N ARG A 34 -15.38 -16.28 2.21
CA ARG A 34 -14.78 -16.13 0.89
C ARG A 34 -13.78 -17.24 0.63
N ARG A 35 -13.99 -17.96 -0.46
CA ARG A 35 -13.09 -19.03 -0.92
C ARG A 35 -12.49 -18.64 -2.26
N LEU A 36 -11.16 -18.67 -2.32
CA LEU A 36 -10.39 -18.35 -3.50
C LEU A 36 -9.68 -19.60 -4.02
N LYS A 37 -9.68 -19.77 -5.33
CA LYS A 37 -8.94 -20.84 -6.02
C LYS A 37 -8.02 -20.25 -7.08
N PHE A 38 -6.84 -20.81 -7.17
CA PHE A 38 -5.84 -20.53 -8.20
C PHE A 38 -5.43 -21.84 -8.85
N ASN A 39 -5.66 -21.98 -10.16
CA ASN A 39 -5.42 -23.20 -10.91
C ASN A 39 -6.05 -24.46 -10.27
N GLY A 40 -7.28 -24.33 -9.78
CA GLY A 40 -8.03 -25.43 -9.15
C GLY A 40 -7.69 -25.69 -7.68
N VAL A 41 -6.61 -25.13 -7.12
CA VAL A 41 -6.18 -25.32 -5.74
C VAL A 41 -6.62 -24.11 -4.90
N ALA A 42 -6.85 -24.33 -3.59
CA ALA A 42 -7.14 -23.23 -2.68
C ALA A 42 -6.00 -22.23 -2.65
N ALA A 43 -6.31 -20.95 -2.94
CA ALA A 43 -5.33 -19.88 -2.94
C ALA A 43 -4.93 -19.48 -1.52
N LYS A 44 -3.67 -19.10 -1.32
CA LYS A 44 -3.15 -18.60 -0.05
C LYS A 44 -3.76 -17.24 0.35
N GLY A 45 -4.31 -16.50 -0.61
CA GLY A 45 -4.95 -15.22 -0.38
C GLY A 45 -5.27 -14.47 -1.68
N GLN A 46 -5.92 -13.34 -1.56
CA GLN A 46 -6.32 -12.51 -2.70
C GLN A 46 -5.11 -12.01 -3.51
N ALA A 47 -3.98 -11.75 -2.87
CA ALA A 47 -2.77 -11.27 -3.53
C ALA A 47 -2.26 -12.22 -4.63
N GLU A 48 -2.45 -13.53 -4.45
CA GLU A 48 -2.06 -14.54 -5.45
C GLU A 48 -2.87 -14.39 -6.75
N LEU A 49 -4.18 -14.18 -6.64
CA LEU A 49 -5.05 -13.95 -7.80
C LEU A 49 -4.76 -12.59 -8.44
N SER A 50 -4.58 -11.58 -7.62
CA SER A 50 -4.35 -10.20 -8.05
C SER A 50 -3.07 -10.03 -8.87
N ARG A 51 -2.03 -10.82 -8.62
CA ARG A 51 -0.81 -10.79 -9.45
C ARG A 51 -1.07 -11.19 -10.89
N VAL A 52 -2.01 -12.10 -11.11
CA VAL A 52 -2.39 -12.57 -12.45
C VAL A 52 -3.44 -11.68 -13.09
N LEU A 53 -4.35 -11.15 -12.31
CA LEU A 53 -5.42 -10.27 -12.77
C LEU A 53 -5.44 -8.99 -11.90
N PRO A 54 -4.61 -7.99 -12.22
CA PRO A 54 -4.71 -6.69 -11.60
C PRO A 54 -6.03 -6.03 -11.98
N VAL A 55 -6.79 -5.58 -10.98
CA VAL A 55 -8.09 -4.93 -11.18
C VAL A 55 -8.05 -3.56 -10.53
N ILE A 56 -8.42 -2.54 -11.29
CA ILE A 56 -8.70 -1.20 -10.78
C ILE A 56 -10.17 -0.87 -11.01
N THR A 57 -10.80 -0.28 -10.02
CA THR A 57 -12.19 0.16 -10.12
C THR A 57 -12.20 1.67 -10.20
N ILE A 58 -12.80 2.21 -11.27
CA ILE A 58 -13.03 3.65 -11.44
C ILE A 58 -14.47 3.94 -11.02
N ALA A 59 -14.63 4.73 -9.98
CA ALA A 59 -15.91 5.08 -9.39
C ALA A 59 -15.92 6.56 -8.95
N PRO A 60 -17.07 7.18 -8.66
CA PRO A 60 -17.12 8.59 -8.28
C PRO A 60 -16.20 9.00 -7.13
N HIS A 61 -15.93 8.10 -6.19
CA HIS A 61 -15.00 8.33 -5.07
C HIS A 61 -13.52 8.26 -5.46
N CYS A 62 -13.15 7.99 -6.72
CA CYS A 62 -11.75 8.04 -7.15
C CYS A 62 -11.14 9.45 -7.02
N ALA A 63 -11.97 10.49 -7.00
CA ALA A 63 -11.53 11.85 -6.68
C ALA A 63 -10.89 11.96 -5.28
N ASP A 64 -11.21 11.04 -4.35
CA ASP A 64 -10.62 10.98 -3.02
C ASP A 64 -9.11 10.72 -3.05
N LEU A 65 -8.58 10.20 -4.16
CA LEU A 65 -7.14 10.08 -4.35
C LEU A 65 -6.45 11.46 -4.31
N VAL A 66 -7.11 12.50 -4.82
CA VAL A 66 -6.58 13.87 -4.86
C VAL A 66 -7.00 14.67 -3.63
N ILE A 67 -8.30 14.65 -3.31
CA ILE A 67 -8.88 15.50 -2.27
C ILE A 67 -9.04 14.80 -0.91
N GLY A 68 -8.91 13.48 -0.88
CA GLY A 68 -9.12 12.67 0.31
C GLY A 68 -7.91 12.61 1.25
N SER A 69 -7.91 11.59 2.10
CA SER A 69 -6.91 11.45 3.16
C SER A 69 -5.57 10.94 2.65
N PRO A 70 -4.47 11.22 3.36
CA PRO A 70 -3.18 10.57 3.11
C PRO A 70 -3.25 9.03 3.16
N GLY A 71 -4.23 8.48 3.89
CA GLY A 71 -4.49 7.04 3.95
C GLY A 71 -4.91 6.45 2.60
N ASP A 72 -5.74 7.17 1.85
CA ASP A 72 -6.20 6.77 0.51
C ASP A 72 -5.03 6.76 -0.46
N ARG A 73 -4.21 7.81 -0.43
CA ARG A 73 -3.03 7.93 -1.28
C ARG A 73 -1.98 6.86 -0.97
N ARG A 74 -1.75 6.53 0.32
CA ARG A 74 -0.87 5.39 0.66
C ARG A 74 -1.39 4.06 0.15
N ARG A 75 -2.71 3.81 0.20
CA ARG A 75 -3.29 2.59 -0.38
C ARG A 75 -3.04 2.48 -1.88
N PHE A 76 -3.12 3.59 -2.59
CA PHE A 76 -2.79 3.66 -4.02
C PHE A 76 -1.30 3.39 -4.27
N LEU A 77 -0.40 4.00 -3.49
CA LEU A 77 1.04 3.72 -3.55
C LEU A 77 1.34 2.25 -3.30
N ASP A 78 0.72 1.65 -2.28
CA ASP A 78 0.92 0.23 -1.94
C ASP A 78 0.37 -0.70 -3.02
N TRP A 79 -0.77 -0.34 -3.61
CA TRP A 79 -1.33 -1.05 -4.75
C TRP A 79 -0.37 -1.01 -5.95
N GLY A 80 0.11 0.16 -6.34
CA GLY A 80 1.05 0.31 -7.45
C GLY A 80 2.38 -0.40 -7.19
N ALA A 81 2.96 -0.23 -6.02
CA ALA A 81 4.19 -0.89 -5.62
C ALA A 81 4.07 -2.43 -5.64
N PHE A 82 2.90 -2.98 -5.31
CA PHE A 82 2.64 -4.41 -5.38
C PHE A 82 2.73 -4.96 -6.81
N TYR A 83 2.25 -4.20 -7.81
CA TYR A 83 2.22 -4.64 -9.20
C TYR A 83 3.48 -4.28 -9.97
N CYS A 84 4.00 -3.07 -9.82
CA CYS A 84 5.13 -2.56 -10.60
C CYS A 84 6.48 -2.96 -9.98
N ALA A 85 6.65 -2.81 -8.68
CA ALA A 85 7.90 -3.08 -7.99
C ALA A 85 7.98 -4.49 -7.35
N ASN A 86 7.08 -5.41 -7.71
CA ASN A 86 6.98 -6.75 -7.12
C ASN A 86 6.89 -6.75 -5.58
N GLY A 87 6.20 -5.77 -5.01
CA GLY A 87 6.03 -5.62 -3.57
C GLY A 87 5.47 -6.88 -2.92
N GLU A 88 6.09 -7.31 -1.81
CA GLU A 88 5.69 -8.50 -1.08
C GLU A 88 4.76 -8.15 0.09
N MET A 89 3.58 -8.76 0.12
CA MET A 89 2.61 -8.56 1.20
C MET A 89 3.18 -8.87 2.59
N ALA A 90 4.15 -9.79 2.68
CA ALA A 90 4.83 -10.14 3.92
C ALA A 90 5.60 -8.94 4.52
N VAL A 91 6.22 -8.10 3.69
CA VAL A 91 6.95 -6.89 4.12
C VAL A 91 5.97 -5.86 4.70
N TYR A 92 4.83 -5.63 4.03
CA TYR A 92 3.79 -4.73 4.56
C TYR A 92 3.20 -5.23 5.88
N ALA A 93 2.94 -6.54 5.97
CA ALA A 93 2.46 -7.16 7.20
C ALA A 93 3.49 -7.06 8.33
N GLY A 94 4.78 -7.27 8.02
CA GLY A 94 5.90 -7.10 8.94
C GLY A 94 5.98 -5.68 9.47
N LEU A 95 5.99 -4.69 8.59
CA LEU A 95 6.01 -3.27 8.96
C LEU A 95 4.83 -2.90 9.86
N ARG A 96 3.62 -3.32 9.49
CA ARG A 96 2.41 -3.07 10.29
C ARG A 96 2.52 -3.67 11.69
N LYS A 97 2.98 -4.93 11.78
CA LYS A 97 3.15 -5.63 13.07
C LYS A 97 4.15 -4.90 13.96
N VAL A 98 5.30 -4.52 13.42
CA VAL A 98 6.36 -3.83 14.16
C VAL A 98 5.89 -2.47 14.66
N LEU A 99 5.20 -1.68 13.81
CA LEU A 99 4.61 -0.39 14.22
C LEU A 99 3.57 -0.55 15.34
N LEU A 100 2.72 -1.57 15.28
CA LEU A 100 1.75 -1.86 16.35
C LEU A 100 2.44 -2.19 17.67
N GLN A 101 3.49 -3.02 17.65
CA GLN A 101 4.26 -3.40 18.84
C GLN A 101 5.02 -2.19 19.41
N ARG A 102 5.73 -1.43 18.58
CA ARG A 102 6.41 -0.21 19.02
C ARG A 102 5.44 0.77 19.68
N ASN A 103 4.29 1.02 19.04
CA ASN A 103 3.28 1.92 19.60
C ASN A 103 2.67 1.39 20.91
N ALA A 104 2.56 0.07 21.08
CA ALA A 104 2.14 -0.51 22.36
C ALA A 104 3.17 -0.25 23.47
N VAL A 105 4.47 -0.40 23.17
CA VAL A 105 5.55 -0.06 24.12
C VAL A 105 5.54 1.43 24.47
N LEU A 106 5.38 2.32 23.47
CA LEU A 106 5.30 3.76 23.70
C LEU A 106 4.14 4.13 24.64
N ARG A 107 2.96 3.51 24.45
CA ARG A 107 1.77 3.77 25.29
C ARG A 107 1.86 3.18 26.70
N SER A 108 2.69 2.16 26.89
CA SER A 108 2.81 1.53 28.23
C SER A 108 3.51 2.41 29.28
N GLY A 109 4.14 3.51 28.85
CA GLY A 109 4.98 4.35 29.71
C GLY A 109 6.28 3.69 30.21
N LYS A 110 6.56 2.46 29.76
CA LYS A 110 7.76 1.67 30.12
C LYS A 110 8.75 1.57 28.96
N ALA A 111 8.68 2.51 28.02
CA ALA A 111 9.56 2.55 26.88
C ALA A 111 10.99 2.91 27.34
N ASP A 112 11.91 1.95 27.35
CA ASP A 112 13.34 2.20 27.51
C ASP A 112 14.05 2.29 26.16
N LYS A 113 15.29 2.76 26.19
CA LYS A 113 16.07 2.98 24.98
C LYS A 113 16.32 1.66 24.24
N SER A 114 16.63 0.57 24.92
CA SER A 114 17.02 -0.70 24.32
C SER A 114 15.83 -1.37 23.59
N HIS A 115 14.65 -1.32 24.20
CA HIS A 115 13.42 -1.80 23.58
C HIS A 115 13.08 -1.03 22.30
N LEU A 116 13.21 0.32 22.35
CA LEU A 116 12.92 1.15 21.17
C LEU A 116 13.94 0.93 20.07
N ASP A 117 15.23 0.77 20.38
CA ASP A 117 16.29 0.51 19.39
C ASP A 117 16.01 -0.77 18.57
N SER A 118 15.54 -1.84 19.22
CA SER A 118 15.18 -3.09 18.53
C SER A 118 13.98 -2.91 17.57
N TRP A 119 12.96 -2.16 17.98
CA TRP A 119 11.82 -1.88 17.12
C TRP A 119 12.18 -0.91 15.99
N ASP A 120 13.01 0.09 16.25
CA ASP A 120 13.47 1.06 15.26
C ASP A 120 14.27 0.35 14.14
N GLN A 121 15.16 -0.59 14.48
CA GLN A 121 15.88 -1.40 13.49
C GLN A 121 14.93 -2.20 12.58
N GLN A 122 13.89 -2.81 13.16
CA GLN A 122 12.91 -3.56 12.38
C GLN A 122 12.05 -2.64 11.49
N ILE A 123 11.66 -1.44 11.98
CA ILE A 123 10.96 -0.45 11.18
C ILE A 123 11.83 0.00 10.00
N VAL A 124 13.12 0.23 10.23
CA VAL A 124 14.08 0.58 9.16
C VAL A 124 14.16 -0.55 8.13
N ALA A 125 14.32 -1.80 8.57
CA ALA A 125 14.46 -2.94 7.68
C ALA A 125 13.26 -3.10 6.72
N PHE A 126 12.03 -3.00 7.22
CA PHE A 126 10.83 -3.06 6.37
C PHE A 126 10.54 -1.73 5.68
N GLY A 127 10.76 -0.62 6.38
CA GLY A 127 10.34 0.71 5.96
C GLY A 127 11.07 1.21 4.72
N VAL A 128 12.40 1.01 4.66
CA VAL A 128 13.21 1.38 3.49
C VAL A 128 12.82 0.57 2.24
N VAL A 129 12.42 -0.68 2.43
CA VAL A 129 11.95 -1.52 1.31
C VAL A 129 10.62 -1.01 0.76
N VAL A 130 9.65 -0.73 1.64
CA VAL A 130 8.34 -0.17 1.24
C VAL A 130 8.51 1.19 0.56
N ASP A 131 9.36 2.04 1.12
CA ASP A 131 9.66 3.37 0.58
C ASP A 131 10.20 3.30 -0.84
N ARG A 132 11.22 2.45 -1.06
CA ARG A 132 11.80 2.23 -2.39
C ARG A 132 10.77 1.75 -3.41
N TRP A 133 9.89 0.81 -3.04
CA TRP A 133 8.85 0.32 -3.94
C TRP A 133 7.84 1.40 -4.32
N ARG A 134 7.46 2.26 -3.38
CA ARG A 134 6.54 3.37 -3.65
C ARG A 134 7.17 4.44 -4.53
N ALA A 135 8.43 4.79 -4.26
CA ALA A 135 9.18 5.73 -5.08
C ALA A 135 9.31 5.22 -6.52
N GLN A 136 9.73 3.95 -6.70
CA GLN A 136 9.81 3.32 -8.01
C GLN A 136 8.46 3.34 -8.75
N PHE A 137 7.36 3.01 -8.08
CA PHE A 137 6.03 3.06 -8.70
C PHE A 137 5.69 4.47 -9.21
N LEU A 138 5.96 5.51 -8.45
CA LEU A 138 5.68 6.88 -8.89
C LEU A 138 6.60 7.34 -10.01
N GLU A 139 7.87 6.95 -10.00
CA GLU A 139 8.80 7.19 -11.10
C GLU A 139 8.33 6.54 -12.42
N GLU A 140 7.78 5.31 -12.34
CA GLU A 140 7.21 4.62 -13.51
C GLU A 140 5.86 5.22 -13.93
N LEU A 141 5.06 5.72 -13.00
CA LEU A 141 3.74 6.32 -13.25
C LEU A 141 3.84 7.70 -13.91
N GLU A 142 4.80 8.52 -13.51
CA GLU A 142 4.88 9.94 -13.90
C GLU A 142 4.87 10.17 -15.42
N PRO A 143 5.68 9.46 -16.24
CA PRO A 143 5.64 9.65 -17.70
C PRO A 143 4.30 9.24 -18.31
N VAL A 144 3.66 8.17 -17.80
CA VAL A 144 2.35 7.71 -18.28
C VAL A 144 1.27 8.70 -17.88
N PHE A 145 1.33 9.22 -16.67
CA PHE A 145 0.40 10.22 -16.16
C PHE A 145 0.47 11.51 -17.00
N SER A 146 1.68 12.00 -17.28
CA SER A 146 1.91 13.20 -18.11
C SER A 146 1.36 13.02 -19.54
N LEU A 147 1.57 11.84 -20.13
CA LEU A 147 1.03 11.51 -21.45
C LEU A 147 -0.50 11.54 -21.45
N VAL A 148 -1.16 10.94 -20.46
CA VAL A 148 -2.63 10.92 -20.37
C VAL A 148 -3.18 12.32 -20.16
N ILE A 149 -2.56 13.16 -19.34
CA ILE A 149 -2.97 14.56 -19.14
C ILE A 149 -2.88 15.34 -20.45
N GLN A 150 -1.82 15.13 -21.23
CA GLN A 150 -1.66 15.74 -22.54
C GLN A 150 -2.76 15.29 -23.52
N GLU A 151 -3.04 13.98 -23.60
CA GLU A 151 -4.11 13.44 -24.47
C GLU A 151 -5.51 13.96 -24.09
N LEU A 152 -5.76 14.20 -22.81
CA LEU A 152 -7.00 14.80 -22.34
C LEU A 152 -7.14 16.28 -22.69
N GLY A 153 -6.09 16.94 -23.19
CA GLY A 153 -6.12 18.34 -23.62
C GLY A 153 -6.40 19.32 -22.48
N VAL A 154 -6.03 18.97 -21.26
CA VAL A 154 -6.28 19.79 -20.06
C VAL A 154 -5.55 21.12 -20.09
N GLY A 155 -4.45 21.22 -20.89
CA GLY A 155 -3.65 22.45 -21.04
C GLY A 155 -2.91 22.85 -19.76
N LEU A 156 -2.70 21.93 -18.83
CA LEU A 156 -1.99 22.13 -17.57
C LEU A 156 -0.93 21.06 -17.44
N GLU A 157 0.20 21.43 -16.87
CA GLU A 157 1.25 20.50 -16.47
C GLU A 157 1.08 20.13 -15.00
N PHE A 158 1.38 18.88 -14.67
CA PHE A 158 1.33 18.38 -13.31
C PHE A 158 2.58 17.57 -12.99
N GLU A 159 3.03 17.64 -11.76
CA GLU A 159 4.15 16.87 -11.19
C GLU A 159 3.62 15.98 -10.08
N LEU A 160 4.06 14.72 -10.06
CA LEU A 160 3.84 13.79 -8.96
C LEU A 160 5.02 13.85 -8.00
N ARG A 161 4.83 14.37 -6.79
CA ARG A 161 5.89 14.50 -5.78
C ARG A 161 5.67 13.54 -4.63
N TYR A 162 6.60 12.61 -4.44
CA TYR A 162 6.61 11.68 -3.33
C TYR A 162 7.22 12.27 -2.06
N GLN A 163 6.64 11.93 -0.91
CA GLN A 163 7.16 12.25 0.41
C GLN A 163 7.21 10.98 1.26
N PRO A 164 8.40 10.53 1.71
CA PRO A 164 8.57 9.23 2.37
C PRO A 164 7.97 9.15 3.78
N GLY A 165 7.60 10.27 4.38
CA GLY A 165 7.07 10.34 5.75
C GLY A 165 8.13 10.61 6.81
N TRP A 166 9.32 11.04 6.37
CA TRP A 166 10.39 11.64 7.18
C TRP A 166 11.13 12.70 6.35
N LEU A 167 11.85 13.58 7.03
CA LEU A 167 12.57 14.67 6.39
C LEU A 167 14.08 14.44 6.50
N GLY A 168 14.80 14.68 5.39
CA GLY A 168 16.26 14.57 5.34
C GLY A 168 16.80 13.23 5.77
N GLY A 169 18.07 12.97 5.56
CA GLY A 169 18.81 11.84 6.13
C GLY A 169 18.18 10.45 5.95
N SER A 170 18.49 9.55 6.84
CA SER A 170 17.99 8.19 6.87
C SER A 170 16.75 8.05 7.77
N LEU A 171 15.93 7.01 7.50
CA LEU A 171 14.81 6.66 8.38
C LEU A 171 15.28 6.36 9.81
N SER A 172 16.48 5.80 9.97
CA SER A 172 17.10 5.51 11.28
C SER A 172 17.34 6.79 12.09
N GLU A 173 17.92 7.81 11.46
CA GLU A 173 18.16 9.12 12.07
C GLU A 173 16.82 9.79 12.44
N ALA A 174 15.86 9.82 11.53
CA ALA A 174 14.55 10.40 11.76
C ALA A 174 13.81 9.73 12.93
N LEU A 175 13.88 8.39 13.07
CA LEU A 175 13.31 7.66 14.21
C LEU A 175 14.00 8.04 15.53
N ALA A 176 15.35 8.16 15.54
CA ALA A 176 16.09 8.57 16.71
C ALA A 176 15.74 10.00 17.14
N GLU A 177 15.65 10.93 16.21
CA GLU A 177 15.27 12.33 16.46
C GLU A 177 13.82 12.48 16.95
N SER A 178 12.89 11.67 16.41
CA SER A 178 11.47 11.75 16.80
C SER A 178 11.18 11.09 18.15
N ARG A 179 12.10 10.31 18.72
CA ARG A 179 11.89 9.43 19.86
C ARG A 179 11.27 10.14 21.07
N ALA A 180 11.77 11.31 21.45
CA ALA A 180 11.22 12.08 22.58
C ALA A 180 9.76 12.48 22.35
N ARG A 181 9.39 12.82 21.11
CA ARG A 181 8.03 13.15 20.72
C ARG A 181 7.15 11.89 20.68
N ASP A 182 7.67 10.77 20.18
CA ASP A 182 6.98 9.49 20.12
C ASP A 182 6.60 8.99 21.52
N ILE A 183 7.55 9.08 22.48
CA ILE A 183 7.30 8.73 23.91
C ILE A 183 6.19 9.60 24.48
N ARG A 184 6.22 10.91 24.24
CA ARG A 184 5.21 11.84 24.75
C ARG A 184 3.83 11.60 24.16
N THR A 185 3.73 11.23 22.88
CA THR A 185 2.46 11.06 22.16
C THR A 185 1.95 9.63 22.15
N GLY A 186 2.78 8.65 22.51
CA GLY A 186 2.42 7.23 22.50
C GLY A 186 2.33 6.62 21.10
N VAL A 187 2.80 7.32 20.05
CA VAL A 187 2.73 6.86 18.65
C VAL A 187 3.96 7.24 17.85
N THR A 188 4.34 6.41 16.90
CA THR A 188 5.43 6.66 15.96
C THR A 188 5.06 7.78 15.00
N GLN A 189 5.86 8.84 14.97
CA GLN A 189 5.57 10.07 14.20
C GLN A 189 6.20 10.10 12.82
N VAL A 190 7.22 9.29 12.54
CA VAL A 190 7.95 9.26 11.28
C VAL A 190 8.02 7.86 10.71
N GLY A 191 8.10 7.76 9.37
CA GLY A 191 8.25 6.50 8.66
C GLY A 191 7.21 6.29 7.57
N PRO A 192 7.24 5.14 6.84
CA PRO A 192 6.42 4.91 5.66
C PRO A 192 4.91 4.98 5.90
N HIS A 193 4.45 4.76 7.14
CA HIS A 193 3.05 4.94 7.52
C HIS A 193 2.60 6.41 7.57
N ARG A 194 3.53 7.34 7.43
CA ARG A 194 3.32 8.79 7.31
C ARG A 194 3.60 9.31 5.91
N ALA A 195 4.04 8.44 5.01
CA ALA A 195 4.31 8.82 3.62
C ALA A 195 3.06 9.39 2.93
N ASP A 196 3.31 10.19 1.93
CA ASP A 196 2.27 10.77 1.09
C ASP A 196 2.81 11.00 -0.34
N PHE A 197 1.94 11.37 -1.26
CA PHE A 197 2.34 11.99 -2.52
C PHE A 197 1.38 13.13 -2.86
N PHE A 198 1.87 14.06 -3.64
CA PHE A 198 1.15 15.26 -4.02
C PHE A 198 1.12 15.38 -5.53
N LEU A 199 -0.03 15.82 -6.03
CA LEU A 199 -0.19 16.29 -7.39
C LEU A 199 -0.01 17.81 -7.35
N LEU A 200 1.08 18.28 -7.91
CA LEU A 200 1.41 19.71 -7.97
C LEU A 200 1.10 20.21 -9.38
N ARG A 201 0.45 21.36 -9.45
CA ARG A 201 0.25 22.06 -10.73
C ARG A 201 1.53 22.80 -11.08
N GLY A 202 2.03 22.60 -12.29
CA GLY A 202 3.08 23.44 -12.89
C GLY A 202 2.64 24.91 -13.03
N GLU A 203 3.58 25.82 -13.11
CA GLU A 203 3.34 27.25 -13.31
C GLU A 203 2.77 27.54 -14.69
#